data_4bf6f7e3ce35373c7eb285101fe2817d
#
_entry.id   4bf6f7e3ce35373c7eb285101fe2817d
#
_cell.length_a   1.000
_cell.length_b   1.000
_cell.length_c   1.000
_cell.angle_alpha   90.00
_cell.angle_beta   90.00
_cell.angle_gamma   90.00
#
_symmetry.space_group_name_H-M   'P 1'
#
loop_
_entity.id
_entity.type
_entity.pdbx_description
1 polymer ?
#
loop_
_entity_poly.entity_id
_entity_poly.type
_entity_poly.pdbx_seq_one_letter_code
_entity_poly.pdbx_strand_id
1 'polypeptide(L)'
;MRLILSLLAMLAAPVAAQSVETPPVPVAAPPADPAAAYITAGQDEPGYRSWYLAAPWRATQVKAFNAYLESGGVAGIVPTWQLLRTATSWQECAGQPFEVPPTTEWPNIIQTLRYIRDYVIPAVGPVEPVSVYRNPSLNICAGGAPESAHKHDSAIDMVPLKPITREVLIKTLCDIHTANGGPYGAGLGFYAFVRFHVDSM
;
A
#
# COMPACT_ATOMS: atom_id res chain seq x y z
N MET A 1 -27.69 -95.10 -19.82
CA MET A 1 -26.96 -94.33 -18.81
C MET A 1 -26.54 -93.00 -19.50
N ARG A 2 -27.30 -91.98 -19.32
CA ARG A 2 -27.06 -90.68 -19.96
C ARG A 2 -26.48 -89.69 -18.90
N LEU A 3 -25.26 -89.25 -19.09
CA LEU A 3 -24.63 -88.22 -18.32
C LEU A 3 -25.15 -86.81 -18.80
N ILE A 4 -25.71 -86.06 -17.93
CA ILE A 4 -26.07 -84.64 -18.16
C ILE A 4 -24.92 -83.81 -17.61
N LEU A 5 -24.21 -83.09 -18.50
CA LEU A 5 -23.19 -82.13 -18.13
C LEU A 5 -23.87 -80.78 -17.94
N SER A 6 -23.91 -80.26 -16.70
CA SER A 6 -24.40 -78.94 -16.39
C SER A 6 -23.29 -77.92 -16.54
N LEU A 7 -23.44 -76.97 -17.48
CA LEU A 7 -22.56 -75.85 -17.71
C LEU A 7 -22.97 -74.72 -16.79
N LEU A 8 -22.10 -74.37 -15.84
CA LEU A 8 -22.30 -73.20 -14.94
C LEU A 8 -21.69 -71.99 -15.61
N ALA A 9 -22.56 -71.04 -16.06
CA ALA A 9 -22.12 -69.79 -16.63
C ALA A 9 -21.90 -68.79 -15.47
N MET A 10 -20.65 -68.38 -15.24
CA MET A 10 -20.32 -67.29 -14.33
C MET A 10 -20.56 -65.95 -15.05
N LEU A 11 -21.54 -65.20 -14.57
CA LEU A 11 -21.78 -63.80 -14.94
C LEU A 11 -20.80 -62.91 -14.15
N ALA A 12 -19.80 -62.34 -14.82
CA ALA A 12 -18.98 -61.26 -14.27
C ALA A 12 -19.74 -59.94 -14.34
N ALA A 13 -20.02 -59.33 -13.19
CA ALA A 13 -20.60 -58.01 -13.10
C ALA A 13 -19.49 -56.91 -13.36
N PRO A 14 -19.79 -55.88 -14.14
CA PRO A 14 -18.84 -54.77 -14.34
C PRO A 14 -18.66 -53.96 -13.05
N VAL A 15 -17.43 -53.82 -12.58
CA VAL A 15 -17.07 -52.87 -11.51
C VAL A 15 -17.10 -51.48 -12.10
N ALA A 16 -18.07 -50.66 -11.69
CA ALA A 16 -18.13 -49.26 -12.05
C ALA A 16 -17.00 -48.51 -11.28
N ALA A 17 -16.04 -47.97 -12.03
CA ALA A 17 -15.03 -47.06 -11.46
C ALA A 17 -15.71 -45.77 -11.00
N GLN A 18 -15.77 -45.57 -9.68
CA GLN A 18 -16.21 -44.28 -9.10
C GLN A 18 -15.04 -43.30 -9.26
N SER A 19 -15.29 -42.25 -10.08
CA SER A 19 -14.42 -41.08 -10.15
C SER A 19 -14.46 -40.36 -8.79
N VAL A 20 -13.37 -40.34 -8.08
CA VAL A 20 -13.21 -39.52 -6.87
C VAL A 20 -13.01 -38.07 -7.34
N GLU A 21 -14.11 -37.30 -7.35
CA GLU A 21 -14.00 -35.84 -7.52
C GLU A 21 -13.26 -35.27 -6.31
N THR A 22 -12.04 -34.80 -6.53
CA THR A 22 -11.32 -34.00 -5.54
C THR A 22 -12.07 -32.69 -5.33
N PRO A 23 -12.47 -32.35 -4.08
CA PRO A 23 -13.13 -31.07 -3.84
C PRO A 23 -12.23 -29.91 -4.29
N PRO A 24 -12.79 -28.85 -4.89
CA PRO A 24 -12.02 -27.69 -5.32
C PRO A 24 -11.29 -27.10 -4.11
N VAL A 25 -9.98 -26.89 -4.25
CA VAL A 25 -9.18 -26.20 -3.24
C VAL A 25 -9.77 -24.81 -3.09
N PRO A 26 -10.11 -24.35 -1.86
CA PRO A 26 -10.62 -23.00 -1.66
C PRO A 26 -9.57 -22.01 -2.16
N VAL A 27 -9.85 -21.30 -3.23
CA VAL A 27 -9.07 -20.14 -3.64
C VAL A 27 -9.28 -19.10 -2.56
N ALA A 28 -8.23 -18.75 -1.82
CA ALA A 28 -8.31 -17.68 -0.84
C ALA A 28 -8.83 -16.42 -1.55
N ALA A 29 -9.90 -15.84 -1.01
CA ALA A 29 -10.40 -14.56 -1.53
C ALA A 29 -9.24 -13.54 -1.49
N PRO A 30 -9.06 -12.71 -2.53
CA PRO A 30 -8.07 -11.66 -2.51
C PRO A 30 -8.33 -10.80 -1.26
N PRO A 31 -7.27 -10.28 -0.60
CA PRO A 31 -7.45 -9.43 0.57
C PRO A 31 -8.40 -8.29 0.20
N ALA A 32 -9.38 -8.03 1.06
CA ALA A 32 -10.42 -7.02 0.82
C ALA A 32 -9.83 -5.60 0.66
N ASP A 33 -8.59 -5.40 1.12
CA ASP A 33 -7.81 -4.17 1.01
C ASP A 33 -6.39 -4.51 0.50
N PRO A 34 -6.05 -4.14 -0.75
CA PRO A 34 -4.71 -4.36 -1.29
C PRO A 34 -3.58 -3.68 -0.48
N ALA A 35 -3.89 -2.62 0.25
CA ALA A 35 -2.92 -1.91 1.09
C ALA A 35 -2.65 -2.62 2.42
N ALA A 36 -3.56 -3.47 2.90
CA ALA A 36 -3.45 -4.11 4.22
C ALA A 36 -2.13 -4.86 4.43
N ALA A 37 -1.57 -5.46 3.37
CA ALA A 37 -0.28 -6.17 3.42
C ALA A 37 0.93 -5.24 3.64
N TYR A 38 0.75 -3.92 3.47
CA TYR A 38 1.79 -2.89 3.58
C TYR A 38 1.62 -1.99 4.81
N ILE A 39 0.49 -2.10 5.50
CA ILE A 39 0.19 -1.33 6.71
C ILE A 39 0.67 -2.12 7.92
N THR A 40 1.66 -1.57 8.63
CA THR A 40 2.14 -2.15 9.88
C THR A 40 1.09 -1.98 10.98
N ALA A 41 0.97 -2.97 11.87
CA ALA A 41 0.06 -2.92 13.01
C ALA A 41 0.24 -1.60 13.80
N GLY A 42 -0.86 -0.93 14.10
CA GLY A 42 -0.87 0.39 14.74
C GLY A 42 -0.80 1.59 13.77
N GLN A 43 -0.56 1.35 12.46
CA GLN A 43 -0.65 2.39 11.42
C GLN A 43 -1.98 2.38 10.66
N ASP A 44 -2.94 1.61 11.10
CA ASP A 44 -4.33 1.60 10.64
C ASP A 44 -5.16 2.74 11.25
N GLU A 45 -6.43 2.88 10.86
CA GLU A 45 -7.30 3.93 11.41
C GLU A 45 -7.52 3.81 12.93
N PRO A 46 -7.75 2.62 13.52
CA PRO A 46 -7.79 2.45 14.98
C PRO A 46 -6.49 2.89 15.67
N GLY A 47 -5.34 2.54 15.11
CA GLY A 47 -4.02 2.99 15.60
C GLY A 47 -3.87 4.51 15.53
N TYR A 48 -4.31 5.14 14.44
CA TYR A 48 -4.32 6.58 14.33
C TYR A 48 -5.20 7.24 15.41
N ARG A 49 -6.41 6.73 15.64
CA ARG A 49 -7.31 7.26 16.69
C ARG A 49 -6.65 7.18 18.07
N SER A 50 -6.01 6.03 18.37
CA SER A 50 -5.30 5.83 19.62
C SER A 50 -4.14 6.81 19.78
N TRP A 51 -3.32 6.96 18.75
CA TRP A 51 -2.22 7.93 18.72
C TRP A 51 -2.73 9.37 18.86
N TYR A 52 -3.78 9.75 18.12
CA TYR A 52 -4.36 11.09 18.12
C TYR A 52 -4.87 11.50 19.52
N LEU A 53 -5.55 10.58 20.20
CA LEU A 53 -6.15 10.83 21.52
C LEU A 53 -5.13 10.74 22.67
N ALA A 54 -3.98 10.13 22.46
CA ALA A 54 -2.97 9.95 23.52
C ALA A 54 -2.34 11.28 24.00
N ALA A 55 -2.46 12.38 23.22
CA ALA A 55 -1.92 13.66 23.64
C ALA A 55 -2.76 14.82 23.08
N PRO A 56 -3.29 15.72 23.93
CA PRO A 56 -4.21 16.80 23.49
C PRO A 56 -3.63 17.75 22.44
N TRP A 57 -2.32 17.98 22.46
CA TRP A 57 -1.64 18.86 21.51
C TRP A 57 -1.62 18.31 20.09
N ARG A 58 -1.74 16.97 19.90
CA ARG A 58 -1.78 16.33 18.57
C ARG A 58 -2.97 16.82 17.75
N ALA A 59 -4.12 16.99 18.38
CA ALA A 59 -5.32 17.51 17.71
C ALA A 59 -5.07 18.89 17.09
N THR A 60 -4.39 19.79 17.84
CA THR A 60 -4.04 21.11 17.34
C THR A 60 -3.06 21.06 16.17
N GLN A 61 -2.04 20.19 16.25
CA GLN A 61 -1.07 20.04 15.17
C GLN A 61 -1.68 19.45 13.91
N VAL A 62 -2.48 18.38 14.02
CA VAL A 62 -3.17 17.77 12.88
C VAL A 62 -4.13 18.75 12.22
N LYS A 63 -4.89 19.52 13.02
CA LYS A 63 -5.79 20.55 12.49
C LYS A 63 -5.01 21.64 11.73
N ALA A 64 -3.88 22.09 12.26
CA ALA A 64 -3.03 23.09 11.61
C ALA A 64 -2.43 22.55 10.31
N PHE A 65 -1.94 21.29 10.29
CA PHE A 65 -1.44 20.65 9.08
C PHE A 65 -2.53 20.51 8.02
N ASN A 66 -3.74 20.05 8.41
CA ASN A 66 -4.86 19.96 7.47
C ASN A 66 -5.24 21.31 6.87
N ALA A 67 -5.30 22.38 7.69
CA ALA A 67 -5.57 23.74 7.21
C ALA A 67 -4.48 24.24 6.23
N TYR A 68 -3.22 23.83 6.45
CA TYR A 68 -2.13 24.13 5.53
C TYR A 68 -2.33 23.41 4.18
N LEU A 69 -2.67 22.13 4.18
CA LEU A 69 -2.97 21.37 2.97
C LEU A 69 -4.17 21.97 2.21
N GLU A 70 -5.20 22.43 2.93
CA GLU A 70 -6.34 23.14 2.35
C GLU A 70 -5.88 24.43 1.65
N SER A 71 -5.06 25.24 2.31
CA SER A 71 -4.51 26.47 1.72
C SER A 71 -3.66 26.22 0.48
N GLY A 72 -2.97 25.08 0.41
CA GLY A 72 -2.20 24.62 -0.74
C GLY A 72 -3.03 24.01 -1.87
N GLY A 73 -4.35 23.82 -1.67
CA GLY A 73 -5.26 23.20 -2.64
C GLY A 73 -5.00 21.70 -2.84
N VAL A 74 -4.48 21.03 -1.81
CA VAL A 74 -4.11 19.60 -1.87
C VAL A 74 -4.76 18.73 -0.78
N ALA A 75 -5.61 19.31 0.06
CA ALA A 75 -6.40 18.55 1.02
C ALA A 75 -7.36 17.58 0.31
N GLY A 76 -7.58 16.41 0.90
CA GLY A 76 -8.56 15.44 0.41
C GLY A 76 -8.11 14.61 -0.81
N ILE A 77 -6.89 14.81 -1.32
CA ILE A 77 -6.30 13.93 -2.36
C ILE A 77 -6.18 12.51 -1.83
N VAL A 78 -5.68 12.39 -0.61
CA VAL A 78 -5.72 11.19 0.24
C VAL A 78 -6.15 11.63 1.64
N PRO A 79 -6.66 10.74 2.52
CA PRO A 79 -6.98 11.10 3.90
C PRO A 79 -5.77 11.68 4.63
N THR A 80 -5.92 12.84 5.27
CA THR A 80 -4.79 13.52 5.96
C THR A 80 -4.08 12.63 6.97
N TRP A 81 -4.82 11.77 7.69
CA TRP A 81 -4.20 10.88 8.68
C TRP A 81 -3.24 9.84 8.06
N GLN A 82 -3.45 9.46 6.80
CA GLN A 82 -2.53 8.58 6.08
C GLN A 82 -1.22 9.30 5.73
N LEU A 83 -1.26 10.61 5.51
CA LEU A 83 -0.06 11.43 5.30
C LEU A 83 0.80 11.57 6.56
N LEU A 84 0.30 11.19 7.72
CA LEU A 84 1.04 11.20 8.98
C LEU A 84 1.74 9.88 9.29
N ARG A 85 1.54 8.83 8.49
CA ARG A 85 2.23 7.54 8.66
C ARG A 85 3.74 7.72 8.52
N THR A 86 4.47 7.20 9.47
CA THR A 86 5.93 7.21 9.47
C THR A 86 6.50 5.98 8.72
N ALA A 87 7.68 5.49 9.07
CA ALA A 87 8.23 4.27 8.47
C ALA A 87 7.40 3.03 8.86
N THR A 88 7.32 2.04 7.97
CA THR A 88 6.69 0.74 8.28
C THR A 88 7.44 -0.04 9.38
N SER A 89 8.74 0.24 9.57
CA SER A 89 9.57 -0.32 10.65
C SER A 89 9.56 0.52 11.94
N TRP A 90 8.54 1.34 12.16
CA TRP A 90 8.47 2.24 13.31
C TRP A 90 8.60 1.53 14.66
N GLN A 91 8.07 0.31 14.80
CA GLN A 91 8.15 -0.46 16.05
C GLN A 91 9.57 -0.94 16.34
N GLU A 92 10.24 -1.51 15.34
CA GLU A 92 11.63 -1.97 15.42
C GLU A 92 12.59 -0.82 15.71
N CYS A 93 12.22 0.38 15.27
CA CYS A 93 13.00 1.62 15.47
C CYS A 93 12.59 2.39 16.74
N ALA A 94 11.71 1.85 17.59
CA ALA A 94 11.14 2.54 18.75
C ALA A 94 10.59 3.95 18.41
N GLY A 95 10.07 4.10 17.20
CA GLY A 95 9.48 5.35 16.71
C GLY A 95 8.02 5.52 17.08
N GLN A 96 7.34 6.43 16.42
CA GLN A 96 5.89 6.62 16.51
C GLN A 96 5.23 6.14 15.22
N PRO A 97 4.02 5.57 15.26
CA PRO A 97 3.30 5.13 14.06
C PRO A 97 2.89 6.30 13.16
N PHE A 98 2.63 7.45 13.78
CA PHE A 98 2.25 8.70 13.11
C PHE A 98 3.03 9.87 13.68
N GLU A 99 3.33 10.84 12.83
CA GLU A 99 4.02 12.07 13.21
C GLU A 99 3.56 13.22 12.32
N VAL A 100 3.26 14.38 12.91
CA VAL A 100 3.05 15.61 12.15
C VAL A 100 4.43 16.19 11.87
N PRO A 101 4.80 16.42 10.58
CA PRO A 101 6.09 17.01 10.25
C PRO A 101 6.30 18.37 10.92
N PRO A 102 7.54 18.82 11.13
CA PRO A 102 7.83 20.20 11.51
C PRO A 102 7.22 21.17 10.48
N THR A 103 6.73 22.30 10.93
CA THR A 103 6.05 23.29 10.06
C THR A 103 6.95 23.83 8.94
N THR A 104 8.26 23.80 9.15
CA THR A 104 9.27 24.16 8.14
C THR A 104 9.32 23.23 6.95
N GLU A 105 8.88 21.98 7.11
CA GLU A 105 8.88 20.96 6.06
C GLU A 105 7.55 20.91 5.28
N TRP A 106 6.46 21.46 5.81
CA TRP A 106 5.14 21.41 5.17
C TRP A 106 5.08 21.91 3.72
N PRO A 107 5.84 22.95 3.31
CA PRO A 107 5.83 23.41 1.92
C PRO A 107 6.22 22.33 0.92
N ASN A 108 7.07 21.38 1.32
CA ASN A 108 7.68 20.43 0.43
C ASN A 108 6.69 19.37 -0.09
N ILE A 109 5.65 18.99 0.71
CA ILE A 109 4.67 17.98 0.31
C ILE A 109 3.70 18.46 -0.79
N ILE A 110 3.57 19.78 -0.97
CA ILE A 110 2.54 20.36 -1.84
C ILE A 110 2.71 19.92 -3.30
N GLN A 111 3.93 19.97 -3.83
CA GLN A 111 4.17 19.59 -5.23
C GLN A 111 4.02 18.07 -5.43
N THR A 112 4.47 17.28 -4.48
CA THR A 112 4.29 15.82 -4.50
C THR A 112 2.79 15.46 -4.56
N LEU A 113 1.97 16.07 -3.71
CA LEU A 113 0.52 15.83 -3.70
C LEU A 113 -0.16 16.32 -4.98
N ARG A 114 0.27 17.46 -5.55
CA ARG A 114 -0.22 17.92 -6.86
C ARG A 114 0.09 16.93 -7.96
N TYR A 115 1.33 16.43 -8.04
CA TYR A 115 1.70 15.42 -9.02
C TYR A 115 0.90 14.12 -8.85
N ILE A 116 0.67 13.68 -7.61
CA ILE A 116 -0.16 12.52 -7.32
C ILE A 116 -1.60 12.74 -7.81
N ARG A 117 -2.21 13.89 -7.52
CA ARG A 117 -3.56 14.25 -7.96
C ARG A 117 -3.68 14.30 -9.47
N ASP A 118 -2.73 14.95 -10.13
CA ASP A 118 -2.85 15.33 -11.55
C ASP A 118 -2.45 14.19 -12.48
N TYR A 119 -1.57 13.27 -12.03
CA TYR A 119 -1.01 12.24 -12.90
C TYR A 119 -1.06 10.83 -12.32
N VAL A 120 -0.70 10.63 -11.05
CA VAL A 120 -0.62 9.27 -10.49
C VAL A 120 -2.02 8.67 -10.34
N ILE A 121 -2.93 9.34 -9.63
CA ILE A 121 -4.29 8.84 -9.41
C ILE A 121 -5.07 8.63 -10.71
N PRO A 122 -5.02 9.54 -11.71
CA PRO A 122 -5.65 9.30 -13.00
C PRO A 122 -5.12 8.06 -13.73
N ALA A 123 -3.85 7.73 -13.56
CA ALA A 123 -3.18 6.64 -14.28
C ALA A 123 -3.37 5.26 -13.62
N VAL A 124 -3.27 5.18 -12.28
CA VAL A 124 -3.29 3.89 -11.55
C VAL A 124 -4.51 3.71 -10.63
N GLY A 125 -5.39 4.72 -10.56
CA GLY A 125 -6.53 4.75 -9.64
C GLY A 125 -6.16 5.26 -8.25
N PRO A 126 -7.08 5.15 -7.27
CA PRO A 126 -6.82 5.56 -5.90
C PRO A 126 -5.59 4.87 -5.32
N VAL A 127 -4.85 5.57 -4.50
CA VAL A 127 -3.63 5.10 -3.82
C VAL A 127 -3.75 5.28 -2.33
N GLU A 128 -3.04 4.47 -1.55
CA GLU A 128 -2.92 4.60 -0.11
C GLU A 128 -1.47 4.86 0.30
N PRO A 129 -1.18 5.99 0.96
CA PRO A 129 0.11 6.26 1.57
C PRO A 129 0.44 5.23 2.66
N VAL A 130 1.64 4.66 2.61
CA VAL A 130 2.11 3.66 3.61
C VAL A 130 3.31 4.17 4.42
N SER A 131 4.01 5.18 3.93
CA SER A 131 5.08 5.88 4.66
C SER A 131 5.27 7.28 4.07
N VAL A 132 5.34 8.31 4.91
CA VAL A 132 5.50 9.70 4.47
C VAL A 132 6.66 10.33 5.23
N TYR A 133 6.44 11.22 6.18
CA TYR A 133 7.51 11.85 6.93
C TYR A 133 8.24 10.85 7.83
N ARG A 134 9.57 10.95 7.84
CA ARG A 134 10.45 10.21 8.76
C ARG A 134 11.42 11.21 9.40
N ASN A 135 11.29 11.42 10.70
CA ASN A 135 12.30 12.21 11.39
C ASN A 135 13.70 11.60 11.22
N PRO A 136 14.79 12.37 11.37
CA PRO A 136 16.12 11.89 11.07
C PRO A 136 16.52 10.59 11.78
N SER A 137 16.14 10.42 13.04
CA SER A 137 16.47 9.20 13.82
C SER A 137 15.74 7.98 13.25
N LEU A 138 14.45 8.12 12.95
CA LEU A 138 13.66 7.05 12.36
C LEU A 138 14.14 6.72 10.94
N ASN A 139 14.52 7.72 10.14
CA ASN A 139 15.05 7.49 8.80
C ASN A 139 16.34 6.67 8.83
N ILE A 140 17.26 6.98 9.73
CA ILE A 140 18.52 6.22 9.91
C ILE A 140 18.21 4.76 10.29
N CYS A 141 17.39 4.55 11.31
CA CYS A 141 17.04 3.20 11.78
C CYS A 141 16.32 2.38 10.72
N ALA A 142 15.43 3.01 9.97
CA ALA A 142 14.69 2.37 8.88
C ALA A 142 15.53 2.10 7.62
N GLY A 143 16.83 2.38 7.64
CA GLY A 143 17.73 2.18 6.51
C GLY A 143 17.53 3.18 5.36
N GLY A 144 16.95 4.34 5.64
CA GLY A 144 16.75 5.41 4.65
C GLY A 144 18.07 6.08 4.26
N ALA A 145 18.14 6.59 3.02
CA ALA A 145 19.30 7.35 2.55
C ALA A 145 19.56 8.58 3.42
N PRO A 146 20.84 9.03 3.58
CA PRO A 146 21.17 10.23 4.33
C PRO A 146 20.42 11.48 3.85
N GLU A 147 20.24 11.62 2.52
CA GLU A 147 19.50 12.71 1.86
C GLU A 147 18.10 12.24 1.39
N SER A 148 17.41 11.50 2.25
CA SER A 148 16.07 10.98 1.94
C SER A 148 15.04 12.10 1.92
N ALA A 149 14.26 12.18 0.84
CA ALA A 149 13.12 13.08 0.68
C ALA A 149 12.06 12.93 1.79
N HIS A 150 11.95 11.75 2.41
CA HIS A 150 11.09 11.52 3.57
C HIS A 150 11.46 12.36 4.80
N LYS A 151 12.71 12.76 4.97
CA LYS A 151 13.15 13.64 6.08
C LYS A 151 12.65 15.07 5.94
N HIS A 152 12.30 15.44 4.72
CA HIS A 152 11.87 16.79 4.33
C HIS A 152 10.39 16.87 4.00
N ASP A 153 9.59 15.86 4.38
CA ASP A 153 8.15 15.80 4.07
C ASP A 153 7.86 16.03 2.57
N SER A 154 8.75 15.63 1.68
CA SER A 154 8.57 15.77 0.24
C SER A 154 8.29 14.44 -0.48
N ALA A 155 8.23 13.34 0.24
CA ALA A 155 8.08 11.99 -0.31
C ALA A 155 6.90 11.23 0.28
N ILE A 156 6.25 10.43 -0.57
CA ILE A 156 5.20 9.50 -0.19
C ILE A 156 5.48 8.14 -0.81
N ASP A 157 5.64 7.13 0.03
CA ASP A 157 5.56 5.73 -0.39
C ASP A 157 4.09 5.31 -0.36
N MET A 158 3.60 4.68 -1.41
CA MET A 158 2.19 4.32 -1.54
C MET A 158 1.97 3.03 -2.31
N VAL A 159 0.74 2.52 -2.24
CA VAL A 159 0.29 1.36 -3.00
C VAL A 159 -1.03 1.67 -3.73
N PRO A 160 -1.26 1.12 -4.94
CA PRO A 160 -2.55 1.24 -5.61
C PRO A 160 -3.64 0.46 -4.85
N LEU A 161 -4.85 1.03 -4.76
CA LEU A 161 -6.02 0.35 -4.18
C LEU A 161 -6.77 -0.53 -5.20
N LYS A 162 -6.47 -0.38 -6.49
CA LYS A 162 -6.99 -1.26 -7.53
C LYS A 162 -5.97 -2.34 -7.87
N PRO A 163 -6.39 -3.57 -8.16
CA PRO A 163 -5.49 -4.61 -8.63
C PRO A 163 -4.72 -4.17 -9.88
N ILE A 164 -3.41 -4.27 -9.84
CA ILE A 164 -2.51 -3.95 -10.94
C ILE A 164 -1.29 -4.87 -10.85
N THR A 165 -0.76 -5.34 -11.98
CA THR A 165 0.49 -6.09 -11.95
C THR A 165 1.68 -5.13 -11.79
N ARG A 166 2.80 -5.63 -11.26
CA ARG A 166 4.01 -4.86 -11.07
C ARG A 166 4.53 -4.26 -12.39
N GLU A 167 4.50 -5.04 -13.46
CA GLU A 167 4.98 -4.65 -14.79
C GLU A 167 4.15 -3.49 -15.36
N VAL A 168 2.81 -3.60 -15.24
CA VAL A 168 1.90 -2.54 -15.69
C VAL A 168 2.08 -1.29 -14.85
N LEU A 169 2.20 -1.43 -13.52
CA LEU A 169 2.44 -0.30 -12.61
C LEU A 169 3.73 0.44 -12.99
N ILE A 170 4.85 -0.27 -13.10
CA ILE A 170 6.15 0.32 -13.44
C ILE A 170 6.07 1.05 -14.77
N LYS A 171 5.56 0.36 -15.82
CA LYS A 171 5.45 0.98 -17.15
C LYS A 171 4.61 2.26 -17.10
N THR A 172 3.42 2.19 -16.48
CA THR A 172 2.49 3.33 -16.40
C THR A 172 3.12 4.51 -15.67
N LEU A 173 3.74 4.28 -14.51
CA LEU A 173 4.35 5.34 -13.72
C LEU A 173 5.60 5.92 -14.41
N CYS A 174 6.43 5.10 -15.05
CA CYS A 174 7.56 5.60 -15.85
C CYS A 174 7.10 6.46 -17.03
N ASP A 175 6.05 6.06 -17.75
CA ASP A 175 5.51 6.81 -18.88
C ASP A 175 5.01 8.20 -18.42
N ILE A 176 4.21 8.28 -17.35
CA ILE A 176 3.71 9.57 -16.84
C ILE A 176 4.83 10.42 -16.24
N HIS A 177 5.80 9.82 -15.57
CA HIS A 177 6.95 10.52 -15.00
C HIS A 177 7.80 11.15 -16.12
N THR A 178 8.11 10.39 -17.17
CA THR A 178 8.87 10.89 -18.31
C THR A 178 8.16 12.06 -19.02
N ALA A 179 6.83 11.97 -19.16
CA ALA A 179 6.04 12.98 -19.84
C ALA A 179 5.76 14.23 -18.99
N ASN A 180 5.60 14.09 -17.67
CA ASN A 180 5.00 15.13 -16.82
C ASN A 180 5.76 15.40 -15.51
N GLY A 181 6.77 14.62 -15.15
CA GLY A 181 7.46 14.74 -13.86
C GLY A 181 8.29 16.03 -13.73
N GLY A 182 8.90 16.49 -14.81
CA GLY A 182 9.82 17.63 -14.79
C GLY A 182 9.28 18.90 -14.14
N PRO A 183 8.08 19.40 -14.52
CA PRO A 183 7.50 20.61 -13.92
C PRO A 183 7.23 20.54 -12.41
N TYR A 184 7.14 19.32 -11.86
CA TYR A 184 6.91 19.07 -10.43
C TYR A 184 8.20 18.77 -9.66
N GLY A 185 9.35 18.65 -10.33
CA GLY A 185 10.56 18.10 -9.73
C GLY A 185 10.36 16.67 -9.25
N ALA A 186 9.46 15.90 -9.90
CA ALA A 186 9.05 14.61 -9.40
C ALA A 186 10.16 13.57 -9.48
N GLY A 187 10.45 12.91 -8.37
CA GLY A 187 11.23 11.67 -8.28
C GLY A 187 10.29 10.45 -8.24
N LEU A 188 10.77 9.32 -8.76
CA LEU A 188 10.02 8.07 -8.82
C LEU A 188 10.90 6.90 -8.41
N GLY A 189 10.42 6.05 -7.48
CA GLY A 189 11.10 4.84 -7.02
C GLY A 189 10.16 3.65 -6.92
N PHE A 190 10.72 2.43 -6.98
CA PHE A 190 9.95 1.20 -6.86
C PHE A 190 10.54 0.27 -5.81
N TYR A 191 9.68 -0.23 -4.93
CA TYR A 191 10.02 -1.27 -3.96
C TYR A 191 9.59 -2.65 -4.45
N ALA A 192 9.62 -3.63 -3.57
CA ALA A 192 9.06 -4.94 -3.85
C ALA A 192 7.54 -4.87 -4.09
N PHE A 193 7.02 -5.78 -4.89
CA PHE A 193 5.61 -5.89 -5.27
C PHE A 193 5.09 -4.62 -5.95
N VAL A 194 4.00 -4.02 -5.44
CA VAL A 194 3.34 -2.85 -6.03
C VAL A 194 3.52 -1.56 -5.22
N ARG A 195 4.40 -1.56 -4.20
CA ARG A 195 4.76 -0.35 -3.47
C ARG A 195 5.68 0.52 -4.33
N PHE A 196 5.41 1.80 -4.39
CA PHE A 196 6.20 2.77 -5.12
C PHE A 196 6.34 4.08 -4.33
N HIS A 197 7.32 4.86 -4.72
CA HIS A 197 7.72 6.12 -4.12
C HIS A 197 7.53 7.25 -5.11
N VAL A 198 7.02 8.37 -4.64
CA VAL A 198 6.98 9.65 -5.36
C VAL A 198 7.49 10.73 -4.44
N ASP A 199 8.35 11.59 -4.92
CA ASP A 199 8.83 12.78 -4.24
C ASP A 199 8.85 14.01 -5.17
N SER A 200 9.20 15.18 -4.63
CA SER A 200 9.40 16.43 -5.37
C SER A 200 10.59 17.20 -4.78
N MET A 201 11.82 16.69 -4.99
CA MET A 201 13.07 17.33 -4.55
C MET A 201 13.91 17.81 -5.70
#